data_38c57f2f1f92af7c5f8f7f63be3fbbdb
#
_entry.id   38c57f2f1f92af7c5f8f7f63be3fbbdb
#
_cell.length_a   1.000
_cell.length_b   1.000
_cell.length_c   1.000
_cell.angle_alpha   90.00
_cell.angle_beta   90.00
_cell.angle_gamma   90.00
#
_symmetry.space_group_name_H-M   'P 1'
#
loop_
_entity.id
_entity.type
_entity.pdbx_description
1 polymer ?
#
loop_
_entity_poly.entity_id
_entity_poly.type
_entity_poly.pdbx_seq_one_letter_code
_entity_poly.pdbx_strand_id
1 'polypeptide(L)'
;MTKAQKLMNDSPVARWSVLVLIALMMFFGYMFVDVMSPLKSLIESSRGWNSTVFGTYAASEYFLNVFCFFLIFAGIILDKMGVRFTGLLSASLMVIGAFIKYIGISDWFQATEFCAWLNSWWVALPGSAKMASLGFMIFGCGCEMAGTT
;
A
#
# COMPACT_ATOMS: atom_id res chain seq x y z
N MET A 1 -29.80 12.65 -3.95
CA MET A 1 -28.65 13.21 -3.20
C MET A 1 -28.70 12.76 -1.75
N THR A 2 -27.64 12.14 -1.26
CA THR A 2 -27.53 11.78 0.14
C THR A 2 -27.36 13.02 1.02
N LYS A 3 -27.74 12.94 2.30
CA LYS A 3 -27.61 14.05 3.26
C LYS A 3 -26.17 14.59 3.32
N ALA A 4 -25.17 13.74 3.10
CA ALA A 4 -23.76 14.11 3.05
C ALA A 4 -23.39 14.88 1.77
N GLN A 5 -23.92 14.51 0.61
CA GLN A 5 -23.71 15.26 -0.64
C GLN A 5 -24.29 16.68 -0.55
N LYS A 6 -25.43 16.82 0.10
CA LYS A 6 -26.06 18.13 0.34
C LYS A 6 -25.20 19.00 1.28
N LEU A 7 -24.68 18.42 2.37
CA LEU A 7 -23.78 19.13 3.30
C LEU A 7 -22.47 19.57 2.64
N MET A 8 -21.88 18.76 1.76
CA MET A 8 -20.66 19.12 1.03
C MET A 8 -20.92 20.18 -0.04
N ASN A 9 -22.12 20.24 -0.61
CA ASN A 9 -22.47 21.24 -1.61
C ASN A 9 -22.75 22.60 -0.97
N ASP A 10 -23.31 22.60 0.25
CA ASP A 10 -23.78 23.81 0.92
C ASP A 10 -22.71 24.44 1.86
N SER A 11 -21.66 23.71 2.23
CA SER A 11 -20.62 24.21 3.15
C SER A 11 -19.21 24.16 2.54
N PRO A 12 -18.59 25.34 2.28
CA PRO A 12 -17.21 25.39 1.82
C PRO A 12 -16.22 24.81 2.86
N VAL A 13 -16.51 24.94 4.14
CA VAL A 13 -15.67 24.37 5.22
C VAL A 13 -15.63 22.85 5.13
N ALA A 14 -16.79 22.19 4.90
CA ALA A 14 -16.84 20.73 4.76
C ALA A 14 -16.02 20.25 3.56
N ARG A 15 -16.08 20.96 2.41
CA ARG A 15 -15.29 20.63 1.21
C ARG A 15 -13.80 20.73 1.47
N TRP A 16 -13.36 21.83 2.05
CA TRP A 16 -11.94 22.03 2.37
C TRP A 16 -11.43 21.03 3.39
N SER A 17 -12.24 20.68 4.41
CA SER A 17 -11.86 19.67 5.41
C SER A 17 -11.64 18.30 4.78
N VAL A 18 -12.54 17.86 3.89
CA VAL A 18 -12.40 16.58 3.18
C VAL A 18 -11.17 16.58 2.29
N LEU A 19 -10.95 17.65 1.53
CA LEU A 19 -9.78 17.80 0.67
C LEU A 19 -8.47 17.74 1.46
N VAL A 20 -8.38 18.43 2.59
CA VAL A 20 -7.19 18.40 3.46
C VAL A 20 -6.96 17.00 4.03
N LEU A 21 -8.03 16.30 4.45
CA LEU A 21 -7.91 14.93 4.97
C LEU A 21 -7.39 13.95 3.91
N ILE A 22 -7.92 14.03 2.67
CA ILE A 22 -7.45 13.20 1.56
C ILE A 22 -6.00 13.55 1.22
N ALA A 23 -5.65 14.83 1.15
CA ALA A 23 -4.29 15.28 0.87
C ALA A 23 -3.29 14.79 1.94
N LEU A 24 -3.67 14.83 3.23
CA LEU A 24 -2.85 14.29 4.32
C LEU A 24 -2.70 12.77 4.22
N MET A 25 -3.77 12.06 3.89
CA MET A 25 -3.72 10.60 3.70
C MET A 25 -2.75 10.23 2.57
N MET A 26 -2.81 10.93 1.43
CA MET A 26 -1.87 10.74 0.33
C MET A 26 -0.44 11.11 0.72
N PHE A 27 -0.25 12.22 1.39
CA PHE A 27 1.08 12.65 1.85
C PHE A 27 1.74 11.59 2.73
N PHE A 28 1.04 11.09 3.73
CA PHE A 28 1.57 10.03 4.59
C PHE A 28 1.72 8.70 3.86
N GLY A 29 0.86 8.40 2.89
CA GLY A 29 0.98 7.23 2.03
C GLY A 29 2.29 7.23 1.25
N TYR A 30 2.56 8.29 0.50
CA TYR A 30 3.81 8.42 -0.25
C TYR A 30 5.04 8.52 0.65
N MET A 31 4.96 9.20 1.79
CA MET A 31 6.03 9.21 2.76
C MET A 31 6.36 7.78 3.24
N PHE A 32 5.34 6.94 3.46
CA PHE A 32 5.54 5.55 3.85
C PHE A 32 6.13 4.67 2.73
N VAL A 33 5.85 4.98 1.48
CA VAL A 33 6.48 4.36 0.31
C VAL A 33 7.98 4.62 0.33
N ASP A 34 8.36 5.88 0.46
CA ASP A 34 9.74 6.32 0.32
C ASP A 34 10.62 6.05 1.55
N VAL A 35 10.02 5.85 2.74
CA VAL A 35 10.76 5.65 3.99
C VAL A 35 11.75 4.49 3.96
N MET A 36 11.53 3.49 3.11
CA MET A 36 12.42 2.33 2.99
C MET A 36 13.64 2.60 2.13
N SER A 37 13.60 3.60 1.25
CA SER A 37 14.71 3.93 0.35
C SER A 37 15.99 4.34 1.09
N PRO A 38 15.99 5.25 2.07
CA PRO A 38 17.18 5.57 2.86
C PRO A 38 17.61 4.42 3.79
N LEU A 39 16.71 3.49 4.10
CA LEU A 39 17.01 2.32 4.95
C LEU A 39 17.53 1.12 4.14
N LYS A 40 17.73 1.26 2.84
CA LYS A 40 18.17 0.17 1.94
C LYS A 40 19.40 -0.55 2.48
N SER A 41 20.46 0.16 2.79
CA SER A 41 21.72 -0.43 3.28
C SER A 41 21.55 -1.19 4.61
N LEU A 42 20.68 -0.67 5.49
CA LEU A 42 20.36 -1.33 6.75
C LEU A 42 19.60 -2.63 6.53
N ILE A 43 18.64 -2.64 5.62
CA ILE A 43 17.83 -3.82 5.29
C ILE A 43 18.69 -4.86 4.59
N GLU A 44 19.55 -4.46 3.64
CA GLU A 44 20.50 -5.35 2.97
C GLU A 44 21.43 -6.03 3.98
N SER A 45 21.96 -5.29 4.94
CA SER A 45 22.87 -5.84 5.95
C SER A 45 22.17 -6.69 7.01
N SER A 46 20.97 -6.29 7.47
CA SER A 46 20.25 -6.96 8.56
C SER A 46 19.43 -8.16 8.10
N ARG A 47 18.92 -8.14 6.85
CA ARG A 47 18.04 -9.17 6.28
C ARG A 47 18.72 -10.05 5.23
N GLY A 48 19.96 -9.75 4.88
CA GLY A 48 20.69 -10.47 3.83
C GLY A 48 20.08 -10.26 2.44
N TRP A 49 19.36 -9.16 2.24
CA TRP A 49 18.84 -8.83 0.92
C TRP A 49 19.96 -8.26 0.04
N ASN A 50 19.97 -8.63 -1.20
CA ASN A 50 20.82 -7.97 -2.20
C ASN A 50 20.06 -6.84 -2.89
N SER A 51 20.77 -5.99 -3.65
CA SER A 51 20.17 -4.86 -4.34
C SER A 51 19.09 -5.26 -5.35
N THR A 52 19.15 -6.47 -5.93
CA THR A 52 18.12 -7.01 -6.83
C THR A 52 16.84 -7.34 -6.07
N VAL A 53 16.95 -7.98 -4.90
CA VAL A 53 15.81 -8.29 -4.03
C VAL A 53 15.13 -7.00 -3.57
N PHE A 54 15.92 -6.00 -3.16
CA PHE A 54 15.38 -4.71 -2.75
C PHE A 54 14.68 -4.00 -3.92
N GLY A 55 15.27 -4.02 -5.12
CA GLY A 55 14.65 -3.47 -6.33
C GLY A 55 13.33 -4.15 -6.69
N THR A 56 13.27 -5.48 -6.59
CA THR A 56 12.02 -6.24 -6.83
C THR A 56 10.95 -5.90 -5.79
N TYR A 57 11.35 -5.78 -4.52
CA TYR A 57 10.46 -5.31 -3.46
C TYR A 57 9.92 -3.91 -3.76
N ALA A 58 10.78 -2.95 -4.10
CA ALA A 58 10.36 -1.58 -4.42
C ALA A 58 9.42 -1.53 -5.65
N ALA A 59 9.71 -2.32 -6.69
CA ALA A 59 8.88 -2.40 -7.89
C ALA A 59 7.51 -3.06 -7.63
N SER A 60 7.37 -3.84 -6.57
CA SER A 60 6.14 -4.58 -6.27
C SER A 60 4.94 -3.67 -5.96
N GLU A 61 5.17 -2.45 -5.49
CA GLU A 61 4.13 -1.45 -5.26
C GLU A 61 3.28 -1.18 -6.51
N TYR A 62 3.94 -1.07 -7.65
CA TYR A 62 3.29 -0.73 -8.91
C TYR A 62 2.77 -1.95 -9.66
N PHE A 63 3.12 -3.16 -9.23
CA PHE A 63 2.84 -4.38 -9.99
C PHE A 63 1.33 -4.56 -10.27
N LEU A 64 0.48 -4.52 -9.25
CA LEU A 64 -0.96 -4.69 -9.42
C LEU A 64 -1.60 -3.50 -10.15
N ASN A 65 -1.10 -2.30 -9.93
CA ASN A 65 -1.62 -1.09 -10.57
C ASN A 65 -1.38 -1.09 -12.08
N VAL A 66 -0.18 -1.51 -12.50
CA VAL A 66 0.21 -1.52 -13.91
C VAL A 66 -0.29 -2.78 -14.64
N PHE A 67 -0.03 -3.98 -14.09
CA PHE A 67 -0.33 -5.23 -14.80
C PHE A 67 -1.76 -5.69 -14.65
N CYS A 68 -2.40 -5.40 -13.51
CA CYS A 68 -3.80 -5.78 -13.28
C CYS A 68 -4.78 -4.63 -13.59
N PHE A 69 -4.28 -3.49 -14.08
CA PHE A 69 -5.12 -2.31 -14.37
C PHE A 69 -6.02 -1.90 -13.20
N PHE A 70 -5.49 -2.02 -11.97
CA PHE A 70 -6.27 -1.82 -10.76
C PHE A 70 -6.90 -0.44 -10.67
N LEU A 71 -6.27 0.59 -11.25
CA LEU A 71 -6.82 1.96 -11.34
C LEU A 71 -8.17 2.03 -12.08
N ILE A 72 -8.39 1.17 -13.07
CA ILE A 72 -9.69 1.09 -13.76
C ILE A 72 -10.76 0.57 -12.80
N PHE A 73 -10.44 -0.46 -12.03
CA PHE A 73 -11.37 -0.99 -11.02
C PHE A 73 -11.62 0.03 -9.91
N ALA A 74 -10.59 0.76 -9.47
CA ALA A 74 -10.73 1.83 -8.49
C ALA A 74 -11.68 2.93 -8.99
N GLY A 75 -11.57 3.35 -10.25
CA GLY A 75 -12.50 4.30 -10.89
C GLY A 75 -13.94 3.78 -10.92
N ILE A 76 -14.15 2.51 -11.30
CA ILE A 76 -15.49 1.89 -11.31
C ILE A 76 -16.09 1.83 -9.89
N ILE A 77 -15.27 1.53 -8.89
CA ILE A 77 -15.70 1.52 -7.48
C ILE A 77 -16.09 2.93 -7.04
N LEU A 78 -15.28 3.93 -7.39
CA LEU A 78 -15.57 5.33 -7.09
C LEU A 78 -16.90 5.78 -7.69
N ASP A 79 -17.14 5.47 -8.96
CA ASP A 79 -18.35 5.86 -9.67
C ASP A 79 -19.62 5.19 -9.10
N LYS A 80 -19.51 3.93 -8.68
CA LYS A 80 -20.66 3.17 -8.16
C LYS A 80 -20.91 3.38 -6.67
N MET A 81 -19.87 3.48 -5.86
CA MET A 81 -19.97 3.48 -4.41
C MET A 81 -19.65 4.84 -3.78
N GLY A 82 -19.06 5.75 -4.56
CA GLY A 82 -18.79 7.12 -4.17
C GLY A 82 -17.53 7.29 -3.31
N VAL A 83 -17.10 8.56 -3.18
CA VAL A 83 -15.84 9.00 -2.55
C VAL A 83 -15.65 8.47 -1.12
N ARG A 84 -16.73 8.42 -0.31
CA ARG A 84 -16.63 7.98 1.10
C ARG A 84 -16.23 6.52 1.24
N PHE A 85 -16.86 5.65 0.44
CA PHE A 85 -16.55 4.22 0.47
C PHE A 85 -15.16 3.97 -0.10
N THR A 86 -14.85 4.59 -1.23
CA THR A 86 -13.56 4.45 -1.90
C THR A 86 -12.41 4.92 -1.02
N GLY A 87 -12.55 6.07 -0.35
CA GLY A 87 -11.55 6.56 0.59
C GLY A 87 -11.36 5.66 1.81
N LEU A 88 -12.46 5.11 2.39
CA LEU A 88 -12.36 4.18 3.51
C LEU A 88 -11.71 2.86 3.09
N LEU A 89 -12.06 2.34 1.92
CA LEU A 89 -11.47 1.12 1.37
C LEU A 89 -9.98 1.32 1.09
N SER A 90 -9.60 2.43 0.48
CA SER A 90 -8.21 2.83 0.24
C SER A 90 -7.40 2.86 1.54
N ALA A 91 -7.87 3.59 2.55
CA ALA A 91 -7.22 3.65 3.86
C ALA A 91 -7.08 2.26 4.51
N SER A 92 -8.11 1.42 4.40
CA SER A 92 -8.07 0.05 4.92
C SER A 92 -7.01 -0.81 4.22
N LEU A 93 -6.92 -0.73 2.89
CA LEU A 93 -5.90 -1.42 2.12
C LEU A 93 -4.49 -0.96 2.49
N MET A 94 -4.29 0.35 2.70
CA MET A 94 -3.00 0.90 3.13
C MET A 94 -2.60 0.36 4.50
N VAL A 95 -3.51 0.33 5.48
CA VAL A 95 -3.24 -0.21 6.82
C VAL A 95 -2.93 -1.70 6.77
N ILE A 96 -3.71 -2.49 6.05
CA ILE A 96 -3.49 -3.94 5.90
C ILE A 96 -2.16 -4.20 5.20
N GLY A 97 -1.88 -3.51 4.10
CA GLY A 97 -0.63 -3.64 3.36
C GLY A 97 0.59 -3.28 4.20
N ALA A 98 0.53 -2.17 4.96
CA ALA A 98 1.58 -1.76 5.88
C ALA A 98 1.83 -2.81 6.98
N PHE A 99 0.76 -3.40 7.52
CA PHE A 99 0.87 -4.42 8.55
C PHE A 99 1.50 -5.72 8.01
N ILE A 100 1.11 -6.17 6.82
CA ILE A 100 1.72 -7.33 6.16
C ILE A 100 3.19 -7.08 5.84
N LYS A 101 3.54 -5.88 5.35
CA LYS A 101 4.92 -5.45 5.12
C LYS A 101 5.75 -5.49 6.39
N TYR A 102 5.22 -4.98 7.50
CA TYR A 102 5.86 -5.03 8.81
C TYR A 102 6.13 -6.46 9.26
N ILE A 103 5.13 -7.35 9.16
CA ILE A 103 5.29 -8.77 9.48
C ILE A 103 6.40 -9.40 8.63
N GLY A 104 6.41 -9.15 7.32
CA GLY A 104 7.41 -9.73 6.41
C GLY A 104 8.85 -9.35 6.75
N ILE A 105 9.06 -8.16 7.31
CA ILE A 105 10.39 -7.68 7.73
C ILE A 105 10.73 -8.06 9.18
N SER A 106 9.76 -8.52 9.96
CA SER A 106 9.94 -8.86 11.38
C SER A 106 10.81 -10.10 11.57
N ASP A 107 11.63 -10.10 12.66
CA ASP A 107 12.44 -11.25 13.05
C ASP A 107 11.59 -12.46 13.42
N TRP A 108 10.46 -12.22 14.06
CA TRP A 108 9.50 -13.25 14.39
C TRP A 108 9.03 -14.04 13.15
N PHE A 109 8.74 -13.36 12.05
CA PHE A 109 8.31 -13.99 10.82
C PHE A 109 9.41 -14.87 10.20
N GLN A 110 10.66 -14.42 10.25
CA GLN A 110 11.79 -15.19 9.71
C GLN A 110 12.02 -16.52 10.46
N ALA A 111 11.67 -16.57 11.74
CA ALA A 111 11.75 -17.78 12.56
C ALA A 111 10.59 -18.75 12.33
N THR A 112 9.58 -18.38 11.51
CA THR A 112 8.37 -19.18 11.30
C THR A 112 8.58 -20.21 10.17
N GLU A 113 8.03 -21.42 10.34
CA GLU A 113 8.03 -22.46 9.29
C GLU A 113 7.37 -21.98 7.97
N PHE A 114 6.43 -21.06 8.06
CA PHE A 114 5.81 -20.46 6.88
C PHE A 114 6.82 -19.65 6.04
N CYS A 115 7.75 -18.96 6.67
CA CYS A 115 8.83 -18.28 5.96
C CYS A 115 9.77 -19.31 5.29
N ALA A 116 10.08 -20.41 5.97
CA ALA A 116 10.86 -21.50 5.39
C ALA A 116 10.17 -22.14 4.18
N TRP A 117 8.85 -22.34 4.26
CA TRP A 117 8.04 -22.81 3.13
C TRP A 117 8.05 -21.80 1.97
N LEU A 118 7.91 -20.52 2.23
CA LEU A 118 8.03 -19.47 1.21
C LEU A 118 9.42 -19.44 0.56
N ASN A 119 10.48 -19.74 1.30
CA ASN A 119 11.84 -19.84 0.76
C ASN A 119 11.98 -20.99 -0.23
N SER A 120 11.27 -22.11 -0.04
CA SER A 120 11.30 -23.25 -0.96
C SER A 120 10.62 -22.97 -2.30
N TRP A 121 9.74 -22.00 -2.34
CA TRP A 121 8.87 -21.66 -3.48
C TRP A 121 9.61 -20.76 -4.42
N TRP A 122 10.41 -20.42 -4.90
CA TRP A 122 11.14 -19.50 -5.75
C TRP A 122 12.38 -18.96 -5.05
N VAL A 123 13.46 -19.66 -5.28
CA VAL A 123 14.75 -19.43 -4.62
C VAL A 123 15.35 -18.04 -4.85
N ALA A 124 14.95 -17.33 -5.93
CA ALA A 124 15.48 -16.01 -6.26
C ALA A 124 15.12 -14.91 -5.25
N LEU A 125 14.05 -15.09 -4.45
CA LEU A 125 13.58 -14.12 -3.48
C LEU A 125 13.45 -14.78 -2.10
N PRO A 126 14.04 -14.21 -1.04
CA PRO A 126 13.81 -14.66 0.34
C PRO A 126 12.32 -14.58 0.72
N GLY A 127 11.87 -15.49 1.60
CA GLY A 127 10.47 -15.50 2.06
C GLY A 127 10.05 -14.18 2.73
N SER A 128 10.96 -13.54 3.47
CA SER A 128 10.75 -12.21 4.05
C SER A 128 10.49 -11.15 2.97
N ALA A 129 11.24 -11.17 1.88
CA ALA A 129 11.05 -10.24 0.77
C ALA A 129 9.73 -10.50 0.03
N LYS A 130 9.33 -11.77 -0.15
CA LYS A 130 8.04 -12.13 -0.78
C LYS A 130 6.86 -11.61 0.03
N MET A 131 6.89 -11.82 1.35
CA MET A 131 5.83 -11.34 2.24
C MET A 131 5.79 -9.83 2.31
N ALA A 132 6.94 -9.16 2.41
CA ALA A 132 7.04 -7.71 2.39
C ALA A 132 6.55 -7.13 1.05
N SER A 133 6.89 -7.77 -0.09
CA SER A 133 6.43 -7.36 -1.42
C SER A 133 4.91 -7.50 -1.58
N LEU A 134 4.32 -8.57 -1.05
CA LEU A 134 2.87 -8.77 -1.06
C LEU A 134 2.17 -7.65 -0.27
N GLY A 135 2.68 -7.33 0.92
CA GLY A 135 2.17 -6.21 1.70
C GLY A 135 2.31 -4.88 0.96
N PHE A 136 3.41 -4.67 0.25
CA PHE A 136 3.67 -3.44 -0.49
C PHE A 136 2.79 -3.32 -1.75
N MET A 137 2.48 -4.44 -2.43
CA MET A 137 1.48 -4.47 -3.50
C MET A 137 0.08 -4.03 -3.02
N ILE A 138 -0.36 -4.57 -1.89
CA ILE A 138 -1.67 -4.21 -1.30
C ILE A 138 -1.67 -2.75 -0.86
N PHE A 139 -0.58 -2.29 -0.26
CA PHE A 139 -0.41 -0.89 0.14
C PHE A 139 -0.48 0.04 -1.08
N GLY A 140 0.24 -0.28 -2.16
CA GLY A 140 0.26 0.48 -3.40
C GLY A 140 -1.14 0.59 -4.02
N CYS A 141 -1.92 -0.49 -4.04
CA CYS A 141 -3.32 -0.43 -4.48
C CYS A 141 -4.15 0.58 -3.66
N GLY A 142 -3.96 0.59 -2.35
CA GLY A 142 -4.62 1.56 -1.47
C GLY A 142 -4.17 2.99 -1.76
N CYS A 143 -2.87 3.21 -1.94
CA CYS A 143 -2.29 4.52 -2.19
C CYS A 143 -2.81 5.12 -3.53
N GLU A 144 -2.77 4.34 -4.60
CA GLU A 144 -3.26 4.76 -5.91
C GLU A 144 -4.78 4.96 -5.94
N MET A 145 -5.54 4.12 -5.21
CA MET A 145 -6.99 4.32 -5.06
C MET A 145 -7.30 5.62 -4.30
N ALA A 146 -6.48 6.02 -3.33
CA ALA A 146 -6.61 7.32 -2.66
C ALA A 146 -6.46 8.48 -3.65
N GLY A 147 -5.56 8.35 -4.63
CA GLY A 147 -5.34 9.35 -5.68
C GLY A 147 -6.54 9.53 -6.63
N THR A 148 -7.43 8.55 -6.71
CA THR A 148 -8.64 8.64 -7.55
C THR A 148 -9.83 9.27 -6.81
N THR A 149 -9.77 9.42 -5.48
CA THR A 149 -10.86 9.99 -4.66
C THR A 149 -10.79 11.51 -4.58
#